data_5f6d3cf91ee3eb9989eb456ee8681f7f
#
_entry.id   5f6d3cf91ee3eb9989eb456ee8681f7f
#
_cell.length_a   1.000
_cell.length_b   1.000
_cell.length_c   1.000
_cell.angle_alpha   90.00
_cell.angle_beta   90.00
_cell.angle_gamma   90.00
#
_symmetry.space_group_name_H-M   'P 1'
#
loop_
_entity.id
_entity.type
_entity.pdbx_description
1 polymer ?
#
loop_
_entity_poly.entity_id
_entity_poly.type
_entity_poly.pdbx_seq_one_letter_code
_entity_poly.pdbx_strand_id
1 'polypeptide(L)'
;LDELTACADGLMRRFGGKITLVENRCLPYSSTSVRAMLAFGCAEDYLAPAVYDYIRQNRLYYTGHDLKKLPMEQLREVGLALLKPQRVRHVIGCSETAAALAAHYGADVTDAARAGALHDVTKALTGEEQLKLCDNYGIILNHFERENPKLLHAKTGAAVARRLFGENEAVC
;
A
#
# COMPACT_ATOMS: atom_id res chain seq x y z
N LEU A 1 7.55 -6.99 -29.32
CA LEU A 1 7.40 -5.82 -30.20
C LEU A 1 6.67 -6.20 -31.49
N ASP A 2 6.96 -7.36 -32.10
CA ASP A 2 6.39 -7.77 -33.39
C ASP A 2 4.85 -7.94 -33.36
N GLU A 3 4.29 -8.49 -32.28
CA GLU A 3 2.83 -8.61 -32.10
C GLU A 3 2.13 -7.26 -31.96
N LEU A 4 2.72 -6.32 -31.21
CA LEU A 4 2.17 -4.98 -31.04
C LEU A 4 2.21 -4.19 -32.36
N THR A 5 3.28 -4.32 -33.13
CA THR A 5 3.43 -3.70 -34.44
C THR A 5 2.38 -4.26 -35.42
N ALA A 6 2.22 -5.59 -35.47
CA ALA A 6 1.22 -6.23 -36.31
C ALA A 6 -0.22 -5.82 -35.93
N CYS A 7 -0.51 -5.69 -34.65
CA CYS A 7 -1.80 -5.22 -34.14
C CYS A 7 -2.04 -3.76 -34.52
N ALA A 8 -1.05 -2.89 -34.33
CA ALA A 8 -1.11 -1.48 -34.72
C ALA A 8 -1.38 -1.30 -36.20
N ASP A 9 -0.65 -2.05 -37.05
CA ASP A 9 -0.83 -2.05 -38.51
C ASP A 9 -2.22 -2.52 -38.91
N GLY A 10 -2.75 -3.55 -38.25
CA GLY A 10 -4.11 -4.06 -38.45
C GLY A 10 -5.17 -3.00 -38.14
N LEU A 11 -5.03 -2.30 -37.01
CA LEU A 11 -5.93 -1.23 -36.62
C LEU A 11 -5.85 -0.01 -37.54
N MET A 12 -4.64 0.38 -37.94
CA MET A 12 -4.43 1.48 -38.90
C MET A 12 -5.08 1.20 -40.24
N ARG A 13 -4.92 -0.03 -40.77
CA ARG A 13 -5.59 -0.43 -42.03
C ARG A 13 -7.11 -0.44 -41.93
N ARG A 14 -7.66 -0.87 -40.80
CA ARG A 14 -9.10 -1.02 -40.59
C ARG A 14 -9.83 0.31 -40.37
N PHE A 15 -9.20 1.24 -39.64
CA PHE A 15 -9.82 2.44 -39.17
C PHE A 15 -9.25 3.76 -39.76
N GLY A 16 -8.18 3.68 -40.55
CA GLY A 16 -7.58 4.85 -41.21
C GLY A 16 -6.85 5.81 -40.29
N GLY A 17 -6.62 5.41 -39.03
CA GLY A 17 -5.89 6.20 -38.03
C GLY A 17 -4.37 6.06 -38.12
N LYS A 18 -3.64 6.86 -37.35
CA LYS A 18 -2.19 6.74 -37.15
C LYS A 18 -1.91 6.26 -35.74
N ILE A 19 -1.19 5.14 -35.59
CA ILE A 19 -0.73 4.62 -34.31
C ILE A 19 0.80 4.71 -34.30
N THR A 20 1.35 5.34 -33.29
CA THR A 20 2.80 5.40 -33.06
C THR A 20 3.12 4.58 -31.83
N LEU A 21 3.96 3.55 -32.00
CA LEU A 21 4.50 2.78 -30.88
C LEU A 21 5.68 3.55 -30.30
N VAL A 22 5.62 3.84 -29.02
CA VAL A 22 6.70 4.51 -28.30
C VAL A 22 7.36 3.49 -27.38
N GLU A 23 8.67 3.32 -27.53
CA GLU A 23 9.46 2.54 -26.55
C GLU A 23 9.50 3.31 -25.24
N ASN A 24 8.98 2.68 -24.20
CA ASN A 24 8.92 3.26 -22.87
C ASN A 24 9.50 2.27 -21.84
N ARG A 25 10.30 2.79 -20.92
CA ARG A 25 10.74 2.02 -19.75
C ARG A 25 9.56 1.94 -18.77
N CYS A 26 8.94 0.77 -18.72
CA CYS A 26 7.88 0.50 -17.72
C CYS A 26 8.50 0.50 -16.32
N LEU A 27 7.96 1.35 -15.44
CA LEU A 27 8.32 1.34 -14.02
C LEU A 27 7.38 0.37 -13.29
N PRO A 28 7.90 -0.58 -12.47
CA PRO A 28 7.10 -1.66 -11.88
C PRO A 28 6.29 -1.23 -10.66
N TYR A 29 5.94 0.04 -10.51
CA TYR A 29 5.17 0.58 -9.40
C TYR A 29 3.98 1.41 -9.85
N SER A 30 2.95 1.46 -9.00
CA SER A 30 1.71 2.20 -9.26
C SER A 30 1.66 3.50 -8.46
N SER A 31 0.85 4.45 -8.90
CA SER A 31 0.60 5.66 -8.11
C SER A 31 -0.01 5.36 -6.74
N THR A 32 -0.76 4.27 -6.59
CA THR A 32 -1.29 3.82 -5.29
C THR A 32 -0.17 3.36 -4.37
N SER A 33 0.76 2.52 -4.86
CA SER A 33 1.89 2.07 -4.03
C SER A 33 2.85 3.22 -3.69
N VAL A 34 3.11 4.13 -4.63
CA VAL A 34 3.96 5.32 -4.35
C VAL A 34 3.33 6.21 -3.28
N ARG A 35 2.01 6.45 -3.31
CA ARG A 35 1.32 7.22 -2.25
C ARG A 35 1.39 6.53 -0.89
N ALA A 36 1.26 5.20 -0.85
CA ALA A 36 1.45 4.43 0.38
C ALA A 36 2.90 4.54 0.88
N MET A 37 3.90 4.39 0.01
CA MET A 37 5.30 4.57 0.36
C MET A 37 5.63 6.00 0.86
N LEU A 38 4.96 7.02 0.32
CA LEU A 38 5.05 8.40 0.84
C LEU A 38 4.55 8.50 2.29
N ALA A 39 3.38 7.93 2.57
CA ALA A 39 2.84 7.87 3.93
C ALA A 39 3.76 7.10 4.89
N PHE A 40 4.42 6.04 4.42
CA PHE A 40 5.36 5.22 5.20
C PHE A 40 6.77 5.84 5.31
N GLY A 41 7.02 6.98 4.64
CA GLY A 41 8.33 7.65 4.66
C GLY A 41 9.42 6.94 3.84
N CYS A 42 9.05 6.16 2.82
CA CYS A 42 9.94 5.29 2.05
C CYS A 42 9.90 5.54 0.53
N ALA A 43 9.42 6.71 0.07
CA ALA A 43 9.18 7.00 -1.35
C ALA A 43 10.29 7.80 -2.04
N GLU A 44 11.40 8.07 -1.39
CA GLU A 44 12.45 8.97 -1.89
C GLU A 44 12.98 8.58 -3.28
N ASP A 45 13.22 7.27 -3.51
CA ASP A 45 13.77 6.77 -4.78
C ASP A 45 12.73 6.59 -5.91
N TYR A 46 11.45 6.81 -5.62
CA TYR A 46 10.37 6.62 -6.60
C TYR A 46 9.95 7.89 -7.33
N LEU A 47 10.48 9.04 -6.90
CA LEU A 47 10.09 10.35 -7.38
C LEU A 47 11.33 11.20 -7.71
N ALA A 48 11.18 12.13 -8.66
CA ALA A 48 12.20 13.15 -8.87
C ALA A 48 12.33 14.00 -7.58
N PRO A 49 13.56 14.38 -7.18
CA PRO A 49 13.80 15.10 -5.92
C PRO A 49 12.89 16.32 -5.72
N ALA A 50 12.74 17.15 -6.74
CA ALA A 50 11.90 18.34 -6.67
C ALA A 50 10.42 18.01 -6.42
N VAL A 51 9.91 16.87 -6.95
CA VAL A 51 8.54 16.41 -6.72
C VAL A 51 8.39 15.88 -5.30
N TYR A 52 9.36 15.11 -4.83
CA TYR A 52 9.38 14.59 -3.46
C TYR A 52 9.41 15.73 -2.43
N ASP A 53 10.26 16.72 -2.63
CA ASP A 53 10.35 17.91 -1.76
C ASP A 53 9.05 18.71 -1.76
N TYR A 54 8.44 18.92 -2.92
CA TYR A 54 7.14 19.60 -3.01
C TYR A 54 6.05 18.88 -2.22
N ILE A 55 5.97 17.55 -2.34
CA ILE A 55 5.01 16.72 -1.61
C ILE A 55 5.21 16.87 -0.10
N ARG A 56 6.46 16.81 0.37
CA ARG A 56 6.79 16.95 1.79
C ARG A 56 6.48 18.35 2.34
N GLN A 57 6.86 19.39 1.63
CA GLN A 57 6.62 20.79 2.01
C GLN A 57 5.12 21.09 2.12
N ASN A 58 4.32 20.53 1.21
CA ASN A 58 2.87 20.72 1.19
C ASN A 58 2.11 19.64 1.97
N ARG A 59 2.81 18.72 2.66
CA ARG A 59 2.23 17.65 3.49
C ARG A 59 1.18 16.80 2.75
N LEU A 60 1.39 16.55 1.45
CA LEU A 60 0.48 15.74 0.64
C LEU A 60 0.63 14.24 0.97
N TYR A 61 -0.43 13.47 0.71
CA TYR A 61 -0.44 12.00 0.87
C TYR A 61 0.00 11.53 2.26
N TYR A 62 -0.45 12.23 3.30
CA TYR A 62 -0.15 11.97 4.71
C TYR A 62 1.32 12.17 5.12
N THR A 63 2.18 12.71 4.24
CA THR A 63 3.57 13.03 4.59
C THR A 63 3.65 14.05 5.73
N GLY A 64 4.34 13.68 6.83
CA GLY A 64 4.51 14.56 7.99
C GLY A 64 3.24 14.81 8.81
N HIS A 65 2.16 14.06 8.57
CA HIS A 65 0.98 14.06 9.44
C HIS A 65 1.26 13.20 10.68
N ASP A 66 0.74 13.62 11.82
CA ASP A 66 0.67 12.74 12.99
C ASP A 66 -0.56 11.85 12.86
N LEU A 67 -0.31 10.58 12.59
CA LEU A 67 -1.35 9.55 12.40
C LEU A 67 -1.46 8.63 13.62
N LYS A 68 -0.79 8.96 14.73
CA LYS A 68 -0.81 8.13 15.94
C LYS A 68 -2.14 8.25 16.67
N LYS A 69 -2.63 7.11 17.12
CA LYS A 69 -3.83 7.00 17.97
C LYS A 69 -5.07 7.71 17.41
N LEU A 70 -5.23 7.66 16.09
CA LEU A 70 -6.41 8.22 15.42
C LEU A 70 -7.70 7.56 15.96
N PRO A 71 -8.81 8.32 16.07
CA PRO A 71 -10.15 7.74 16.24
C PRO A 71 -10.44 6.72 15.12
N MET A 72 -11.24 5.69 15.41
CA MET A 72 -11.50 4.57 14.48
C MET A 72 -11.96 5.03 13.09
N GLU A 73 -12.81 6.05 13.03
CA GLU A 73 -13.30 6.59 11.76
C GLU A 73 -12.17 7.16 10.91
N GLN A 74 -11.31 7.99 11.49
CA GLN A 74 -10.14 8.57 10.80
C GLN A 74 -9.09 7.50 10.46
N LEU A 75 -8.86 6.53 11.35
CA LEU A 75 -7.98 5.40 11.07
C LEU A 75 -8.45 4.63 9.84
N ARG A 76 -9.75 4.35 9.77
CA ARG A 76 -10.38 3.66 8.64
C ARG A 76 -10.22 4.48 7.36
N GLU A 77 -10.50 5.77 7.39
CA GLU A 77 -10.34 6.66 6.24
C GLU A 77 -8.90 6.63 5.69
N VAL A 78 -7.91 6.86 6.56
CA VAL A 78 -6.49 6.83 6.17
C VAL A 78 -6.08 5.45 5.69
N GLY A 79 -6.43 4.39 6.42
CA GLY A 79 -6.11 3.01 6.07
C GLY A 79 -6.65 2.62 4.69
N LEU A 80 -7.92 2.96 4.40
CA LEU A 80 -8.54 2.68 3.10
C LEU A 80 -7.92 3.48 1.96
N ALA A 81 -7.48 4.72 2.20
CA ALA A 81 -6.81 5.55 1.18
C ALA A 81 -5.45 4.97 0.74
N LEU A 82 -4.82 4.11 1.55
CA LEU A 82 -3.56 3.43 1.24
C LEU A 82 -3.75 2.12 0.46
N LEU A 83 -4.99 1.68 0.25
CA LEU A 83 -5.31 0.41 -0.41
C LEU A 83 -5.62 0.58 -1.89
N LYS A 84 -5.48 -0.53 -2.64
CA LYS A 84 -6.08 -0.64 -3.97
C LYS A 84 -7.62 -0.70 -3.84
N PRO A 85 -8.39 -0.05 -4.74
CA PRO A 85 -9.87 0.03 -4.63
C PRO A 85 -10.56 -1.32 -4.43
N GLN A 86 -10.09 -2.37 -5.10
CA GLN A 86 -10.65 -3.72 -4.98
C GLN A 86 -10.48 -4.37 -3.59
N ARG A 87 -9.59 -3.84 -2.74
CA ARG A 87 -9.37 -4.34 -1.37
C ARG A 87 -10.24 -3.66 -0.31
N VAL A 88 -10.79 -2.49 -0.62
CA VAL A 88 -11.56 -1.67 0.33
C VAL A 88 -12.70 -2.46 0.97
N ARG A 89 -13.54 -3.12 0.16
CA ARG A 89 -14.67 -3.90 0.66
C ARG A 89 -14.23 -5.08 1.55
N HIS A 90 -13.13 -5.74 1.19
CA HIS A 90 -12.57 -6.82 1.99
C HIS A 90 -12.12 -6.32 3.37
N VAL A 91 -11.37 -5.22 3.43
CA VAL A 91 -10.84 -4.67 4.69
C VAL A 91 -11.96 -4.19 5.61
N ILE A 92 -13.00 -3.55 5.06
CA ILE A 92 -14.18 -3.17 5.84
C ILE A 92 -14.83 -4.41 6.45
N GLY A 93 -15.10 -5.45 5.65
CA GLY A 93 -15.70 -6.69 6.13
C GLY A 93 -14.84 -7.42 7.18
N CYS A 94 -13.51 -7.43 7.01
CA CYS A 94 -12.60 -8.00 8.01
C CYS A 94 -12.67 -7.23 9.34
N SER A 95 -12.68 -5.90 9.30
CA SER A 95 -12.78 -5.06 10.50
C SER A 95 -14.10 -5.29 11.24
N GLU A 96 -15.22 -5.35 10.53
CA GLU A 96 -16.55 -5.59 11.12
C GLU A 96 -16.69 -7.01 11.68
N THR A 97 -16.19 -8.02 10.95
CA THR A 97 -16.22 -9.42 11.41
C THR A 97 -15.32 -9.61 12.63
N ALA A 98 -14.12 -9.02 12.65
CA ALA A 98 -13.21 -9.08 13.79
C ALA A 98 -13.85 -8.46 15.04
N ALA A 99 -14.51 -7.30 14.90
CA ALA A 99 -15.25 -6.66 15.99
C ALA A 99 -16.39 -7.54 16.53
N ALA A 100 -17.17 -8.15 15.64
CA ALA A 100 -18.28 -9.04 16.01
C ALA A 100 -17.79 -10.31 16.74
N LEU A 101 -16.70 -10.92 16.25
CA LEU A 101 -16.09 -12.08 16.90
C LEU A 101 -15.51 -11.71 18.28
N ALA A 102 -14.83 -10.57 18.39
CA ALA A 102 -14.30 -10.08 19.67
C ALA A 102 -15.43 -9.87 20.69
N ALA A 103 -16.54 -9.26 20.29
CA ALA A 103 -17.72 -9.11 21.16
C ALA A 103 -18.29 -10.46 21.60
N HIS A 104 -18.35 -11.44 20.70
CA HIS A 104 -18.87 -12.77 20.99
C HIS A 104 -17.99 -13.56 21.97
N TYR A 105 -16.67 -13.47 21.81
CA TYR A 105 -15.71 -14.24 22.62
C TYR A 105 -15.10 -13.46 23.80
N GLY A 106 -15.57 -12.23 24.06
CA GLY A 106 -15.13 -11.43 25.20
C GLY A 106 -13.73 -10.83 25.04
N ALA A 107 -13.25 -10.63 23.80
CA ALA A 107 -12.02 -9.91 23.50
C ALA A 107 -12.29 -8.40 23.31
N ASP A 108 -11.23 -7.59 23.22
CA ASP A 108 -11.37 -6.16 22.97
C ASP A 108 -11.87 -5.89 21.54
N VAL A 109 -13.09 -5.34 21.46
CA VAL A 109 -13.79 -5.05 20.21
C VAL A 109 -13.09 -3.96 19.42
N THR A 110 -12.54 -2.97 20.12
CA THR A 110 -11.85 -1.82 19.51
C THR A 110 -10.55 -2.27 18.88
N ASP A 111 -9.73 -3.01 19.62
CA ASP A 111 -8.46 -3.55 19.12
C ASP A 111 -8.70 -4.51 17.93
N ALA A 112 -9.70 -5.39 18.01
CA ALA A 112 -10.04 -6.28 16.92
C ALA A 112 -10.49 -5.53 15.65
N ALA A 113 -11.33 -4.50 15.79
CA ALA A 113 -11.74 -3.66 14.67
C ALA A 113 -10.55 -2.94 14.01
N ARG A 114 -9.63 -2.41 14.82
CA ARG A 114 -8.42 -1.69 14.37
C ARG A 114 -7.46 -2.64 13.66
N ALA A 115 -7.22 -3.84 14.22
CA ALA A 115 -6.41 -4.88 13.58
C ALA A 115 -6.99 -5.27 12.21
N GLY A 116 -8.30 -5.51 12.14
CA GLY A 116 -9.00 -5.80 10.89
C GLY A 116 -8.90 -4.66 9.86
N ALA A 117 -8.92 -3.39 10.30
CA ALA A 117 -8.79 -2.24 9.41
C ALA A 117 -7.37 -2.06 8.85
N LEU A 118 -6.34 -2.50 9.56
CA LEU A 118 -4.93 -2.30 9.20
C LEU A 118 -4.23 -3.54 8.64
N HIS A 119 -4.81 -4.75 8.76
CA HIS A 119 -4.13 -6.01 8.41
C HIS A 119 -3.53 -6.04 6.98
N ASP A 120 -4.15 -5.37 6.05
CA ASP A 120 -3.75 -5.32 4.64
C ASP A 120 -3.16 -3.95 4.21
N VAL A 121 -2.87 -3.04 5.14
CA VAL A 121 -2.46 -1.66 4.85
C VAL A 121 -1.25 -1.55 3.91
N THR A 122 -0.38 -2.56 3.89
CA THR A 122 0.78 -2.64 2.99
C THR A 122 0.54 -3.53 1.75
N LYS A 123 -0.66 -4.07 1.55
CA LYS A 123 -0.97 -5.00 0.46
C LYS A 123 -0.96 -4.38 -0.94
N ALA A 124 -0.95 -3.05 -1.03
CA ALA A 124 -0.79 -2.33 -2.29
C ALA A 124 0.63 -2.41 -2.84
N LEU A 125 1.62 -2.68 -2.00
CA LEU A 125 3.04 -2.71 -2.32
C LEU A 125 3.42 -3.93 -3.16
N THR A 126 4.37 -3.74 -4.08
CA THR A 126 5.05 -4.82 -4.80
C THR A 126 6.03 -5.56 -3.90
N GLY A 127 6.60 -6.68 -4.37
CA GLY A 127 7.61 -7.42 -3.59
C GLY A 127 8.85 -6.58 -3.27
N GLU A 128 9.33 -5.79 -4.22
CA GLU A 128 10.49 -4.90 -4.03
C GLU A 128 10.18 -3.78 -3.04
N GLU A 129 8.98 -3.17 -3.13
CA GLU A 129 8.53 -2.15 -2.17
C GLU A 129 8.36 -2.72 -0.76
N GLN A 130 7.90 -3.98 -0.63
CA GLN A 130 7.83 -4.68 0.67
C GLN A 130 9.23 -4.88 1.28
N LEU A 131 10.20 -5.33 0.48
CA LEU A 131 11.58 -5.50 0.93
C LEU A 131 12.18 -4.16 1.35
N LYS A 132 12.01 -3.11 0.56
CA LYS A 132 12.47 -1.76 0.91
C LYS A 132 11.83 -1.25 2.21
N LEU A 133 10.54 -1.47 2.41
CA LEU A 133 9.87 -1.12 3.66
C LEU A 133 10.44 -1.91 4.86
N CYS A 134 10.76 -3.20 4.66
CA CYS A 134 11.43 -3.99 5.69
C CYS A 134 12.79 -3.42 6.07
N ASP A 135 13.62 -3.06 5.09
CA ASP A 135 14.94 -2.48 5.33
C ASP A 135 14.83 -1.13 6.07
N ASN A 136 13.96 -0.22 5.63
CA ASN A 136 13.75 1.08 6.26
C ASN A 136 13.19 0.98 7.69
N TYR A 137 12.39 -0.05 7.95
CA TYR A 137 11.79 -0.27 9.28
C TYR A 137 12.63 -1.20 10.16
N GLY A 138 13.78 -1.72 9.66
CA GLY A 138 14.64 -2.63 10.39
C GLY A 138 13.98 -3.97 10.70
N ILE A 139 13.11 -4.46 9.82
CA ILE A 139 12.42 -5.75 9.96
C ILE A 139 13.38 -6.86 9.54
N ILE A 140 13.72 -7.74 10.48
CA ILE A 140 14.60 -8.87 10.20
C ILE A 140 13.81 -9.94 9.45
N LEU A 141 14.35 -10.33 8.29
CA LEU A 141 13.79 -11.36 7.42
C LEU A 141 14.69 -12.60 7.40
N ASN A 142 14.09 -13.77 7.48
CA ASN A 142 14.78 -15.01 7.17
C ASN A 142 14.90 -15.24 5.65
N HIS A 143 15.62 -16.29 5.23
CA HIS A 143 15.86 -16.60 3.82
C HIS A 143 14.55 -16.86 3.04
N PHE A 144 13.66 -17.64 3.62
CA PHE A 144 12.37 -17.97 2.99
C PHE A 144 11.49 -16.73 2.75
N GLU A 145 11.47 -15.80 3.70
CA GLU A 145 10.71 -14.55 3.59
C GLU A 145 11.27 -13.62 2.49
N ARG A 146 12.59 -13.59 2.32
CA ARG A 146 13.23 -12.82 1.24
C ARG A 146 12.88 -13.35 -0.14
N GLU A 147 12.77 -14.67 -0.29
CA GLU A 147 12.39 -15.33 -1.53
C GLU A 147 10.89 -15.26 -1.80
N ASN A 148 10.07 -15.00 -0.77
CA ASN A 148 8.61 -14.93 -0.86
C ASN A 148 8.05 -13.58 -0.40
N PRO A 149 8.35 -12.46 -1.07
CA PRO A 149 7.96 -11.11 -0.61
C PRO A 149 6.45 -10.91 -0.45
N LYS A 150 5.62 -11.74 -1.08
CA LYS A 150 4.16 -11.69 -0.92
C LYS A 150 3.70 -12.00 0.52
N LEU A 151 4.52 -12.68 1.32
CA LEU A 151 4.24 -12.98 2.73
C LEU A 151 4.53 -11.80 3.66
N LEU A 152 5.34 -10.85 3.20
CA LEU A 152 5.84 -9.75 4.03
C LEU A 152 4.75 -8.78 4.47
N HIS A 153 3.61 -8.72 3.76
CA HIS A 153 2.55 -7.77 4.12
C HIS A 153 2.03 -7.94 5.56
N ALA A 154 2.12 -9.12 6.16
CA ALA A 154 1.76 -9.31 7.56
C ALA A 154 2.76 -8.60 8.50
N LYS A 155 4.07 -8.83 8.31
CA LYS A 155 5.12 -8.17 9.11
C LYS A 155 5.19 -6.67 8.88
N THR A 156 5.12 -6.24 7.63
CA THR A 156 5.15 -4.81 7.28
C THR A 156 3.87 -4.10 7.71
N GLY A 157 2.71 -4.77 7.64
CA GLY A 157 1.43 -4.26 8.16
C GLY A 157 1.50 -4.01 9.67
N ALA A 158 1.96 -5.00 10.44
CA ALA A 158 2.17 -4.86 11.88
C ALA A 158 3.16 -3.73 12.21
N ALA A 159 4.26 -3.63 11.46
CA ALA A 159 5.26 -2.57 11.68
C ALA A 159 4.71 -1.17 11.35
N VAL A 160 3.90 -1.03 10.29
CA VAL A 160 3.19 0.22 9.96
C VAL A 160 2.15 0.55 11.02
N ALA A 161 1.34 -0.42 11.47
CA ALA A 161 0.37 -0.23 12.54
C ALA A 161 1.05 0.33 13.80
N ARG A 162 2.15 -0.26 14.21
CA ARG A 162 2.90 0.17 15.39
C ARG A 162 3.57 1.54 15.22
N ARG A 163 4.31 1.76 14.12
CA ARG A 163 5.15 2.96 13.95
C ARG A 163 4.39 4.17 13.46
N LEU A 164 3.51 3.99 12.48
CA LEU A 164 2.78 5.09 11.87
C LEU A 164 1.51 5.42 12.65
N PHE A 165 0.73 4.40 13.03
CA PHE A 165 -0.55 4.60 13.71
C PHE A 165 -0.45 4.55 15.24
N GLY A 166 0.68 4.10 15.81
CA GLY A 166 0.88 4.01 17.26
C GLY A 166 0.01 2.97 17.92
N GLU A 167 -0.32 1.89 17.20
CA GLU A 167 -1.12 0.78 17.72
C GLU A 167 -0.38 -0.03 18.78
N ASN A 168 -1.16 -0.67 19.66
CA ASN A 168 -0.66 -1.56 20.70
C ASN A 168 -0.32 -2.96 20.13
N GLU A 169 0.28 -3.81 20.97
CA GLU A 169 0.69 -5.17 20.57
C GLU A 169 -0.49 -6.09 20.21
N ALA A 170 -1.69 -5.84 20.75
CA ALA A 170 -2.87 -6.66 20.44
C ALA A 170 -3.40 -6.39 19.03
N VAL A 171 -3.16 -5.18 18.48
CA VAL A 171 -3.51 -4.78 17.12
C VAL A 171 -2.44 -5.21 16.12
N CYS A 172 -1.16 -5.31 16.53
CA CYS A 172 -0.02 -5.64 15.70
C CYS A 172 0.25 -7.12 15.68
#